data_fd59cffbd116ff82e5d5064664e14756
#
_entry.id   fd59cffbd116ff82e5d5064664e14756
#
_cell.length_a   1.000
_cell.length_b   1.000
_cell.length_c   1.000
_cell.angle_alpha   90.00
_cell.angle_beta   90.00
_cell.angle_gamma   90.00
#
_symmetry.space_group_name_H-M   'P 1'
#
loop_
_entity.id
_entity.type
_entity.pdbx_description
1 polymer ?
#
loop_
_entity_poly.entity_id
_entity_poly.type
_entity_poly.pdbx_seq_one_letter_code
_entity_poly.pdbx_strand_id
1 'polypeptide(L)'
;MKSHSEILIPHHSEHLWRYTPWKRXHPTXPHDVPESRQMSITGAELIPSELPASEEISXSLLHEMSKGEELVIANECMTXDVKASGHITSSSLKIVAKGHAQLMIRLVGEAGWXGLRIHGEVLSGGCLXVGFVNQLTSDSVFLRSEDWXIHRDARIEHATLSGGGLTXKSDVRINLAXKGSECAVGAAIYGSEKRHXDXHFEIHXASXNTNSTLVSHAACDGASRSIGTGXLTIDEQCHQSDANQVFRNLLLSEKARAESIPELEVLADDVKAGHGAASAPVXPSQIXYLMSRGMNXEEAVALXAEGFLIXAFREIRNKEVVAFLRDELTLHLQCLVI
;
A
#
# COMPACT_ATOMS: atom_id res chain seq x y z
N MET A 1 -21.60 -17.25 -7.56
CA MET A 1 -20.53 -16.24 -7.58
C MET A 1 -19.89 -16.27 -8.96
N LYS A 2 -19.54 -15.09 -9.50
CA LYS A 2 -18.94 -15.01 -10.85
C LYS A 2 -17.48 -15.45 -10.82
N SER A 3 -17.07 -16.24 -11.79
CA SER A 3 -15.65 -16.51 -11.99
C SER A 3 -14.96 -15.27 -12.53
N HIS A 4 -13.63 -15.24 -12.46
CA HIS A 4 -12.87 -14.08 -12.96
C HIS A 4 -13.24 -13.77 -14.43
N SER A 5 -13.38 -14.80 -15.23
CA SER A 5 -13.71 -14.63 -16.67
C SER A 5 -15.10 -14.01 -16.92
N GLU A 6 -15.98 -14.05 -15.93
CA GLU A 6 -17.33 -13.48 -16.02
C GLU A 6 -17.42 -12.04 -15.50
N ILE A 7 -16.38 -11.54 -14.86
CA ILE A 7 -16.36 -10.18 -14.33
C ILE A 7 -16.08 -9.22 -15.48
N LEU A 8 -16.85 -8.14 -15.56
CA LEU A 8 -16.66 -7.15 -16.62
C LEU A 8 -15.31 -6.46 -16.47
N ILE A 9 -14.60 -6.32 -17.57
CA ILE A 9 -13.35 -5.57 -17.56
C ILE A 9 -13.67 -4.09 -17.25
N PRO A 10 -13.02 -3.50 -16.25
CA PRO A 10 -13.33 -2.11 -15.92
C PRO A 10 -13.00 -1.17 -17.07
N HIS A 11 -13.89 -0.20 -17.25
CA HIS A 11 -13.69 0.82 -18.27
C HIS A 11 -12.60 1.79 -17.82
N HIS A 12 -11.88 2.37 -18.77
CA HIS A 12 -10.80 3.29 -18.45
C HIS A 12 -11.27 4.58 -17.75
N SER A 13 -12.56 4.87 -17.76
CA SER A 13 -13.10 6.01 -17.01
C SER A 13 -13.32 5.72 -15.53
N GLU A 14 -13.29 4.44 -15.13
CA GLU A 14 -13.44 4.09 -13.72
C GLU A 14 -12.22 4.58 -12.93
N HIS A 15 -12.49 5.24 -11.81
CA HIS A 15 -11.46 5.92 -11.03
C HIS A 15 -10.28 5.02 -10.67
N LEU A 16 -10.57 3.81 -10.23
CA LEU A 16 -9.55 2.85 -9.82
C LEU A 16 -8.62 2.43 -10.97
N TRP A 17 -9.12 2.37 -12.20
CA TRP A 17 -8.37 1.83 -13.34
C TRP A 17 -8.02 2.87 -14.39
N ARG A 18 -8.27 4.15 -14.12
CA ARG A 18 -8.03 5.23 -15.09
C ARG A 18 -6.57 5.37 -15.48
N TYR A 19 -5.67 5.30 -14.50
CA TYR A 19 -4.25 5.57 -14.71
C TYR A 19 -3.43 4.32 -14.97
N THR A 20 -3.99 3.17 -14.64
CA THR A 20 -3.37 1.86 -14.87
C THR A 20 -4.45 0.91 -15.38
N PRO A 21 -4.78 0.98 -16.67
CA PRO A 21 -5.86 0.15 -17.20
C PRO A 21 -5.65 -1.33 -16.94
N TRP A 22 -6.73 -2.05 -16.65
CA TRP A 22 -6.68 -3.47 -16.34
C TRP A 22 -5.89 -4.26 -17.39
N LYS A 23 -6.08 -3.94 -18.67
CA LYS A 23 -5.35 -4.61 -19.75
C LYS A 23 -3.83 -4.50 -19.64
N ARG A 24 -3.33 -3.53 -19.01
CA ARG A 24 -1.90 -3.37 -18.76
C ARG A 24 -1.40 -4.03 -17.47
N UNK A 25 -2.22 -4.14 -16.42
CA UNK A 25 -1.88 -4.68 -15.25
C UNK A 25 -1.90 -6.11 -15.27
N HIS A 26 -2.85 -6.74 -16.13
CA HIS A 26 -3.08 -8.17 -16.28
C HIS A 26 -1.89 -8.85 -16.98
N PRO A 27 -1.44 -9.99 -16.47
CA PRO A 27 -0.21 -10.61 -17.02
C PRO A 27 -0.38 -11.25 -18.41
N THR A 28 -1.55 -11.53 -18.84
CA THR A 28 -1.88 -12.10 -20.15
C THR A 28 -3.12 -11.39 -20.76
N UNK A 29 -4.25 -11.91 -20.94
CA UNK A 29 -5.27 -11.35 -21.44
C UNK A 29 -6.14 -11.11 -20.44
N PRO A 30 -6.99 -10.07 -20.64
CA PRO A 30 -7.74 -9.56 -19.48
C PRO A 30 -8.75 -10.48 -18.81
N HIS A 31 -9.24 -11.49 -19.51
CA HIS A 31 -10.19 -12.47 -18.95
C HIS A 31 -9.55 -13.80 -18.55
N ASP A 32 -8.27 -13.96 -18.83
CA ASP A 32 -7.58 -15.23 -18.54
C ASP A 32 -7.28 -15.37 -17.05
N VAL A 33 -7.13 -16.61 -16.62
CA VAL A 33 -6.50 -16.95 -15.34
C VAL A 33 -5.22 -17.70 -15.68
N PRO A 34 -4.09 -17.01 -15.76
CA PRO A 34 -2.85 -17.67 -16.17
C PRO A 34 -2.30 -18.59 -15.09
N GLU A 35 -1.50 -19.55 -15.50
CA GLU A 35 -0.77 -20.38 -14.55
C GLU A 35 0.20 -19.50 -13.78
N SER A 36 0.32 -19.75 -12.50
CA SER A 36 1.11 -18.93 -11.59
C SER A 36 1.89 -19.83 -10.64
N ARG A 37 3.15 -19.47 -10.39
CA ARG A 37 3.94 -20.12 -9.36
C ARG A 37 3.58 -19.51 -8.01
N GLN A 38 3.34 -20.36 -7.00
CA GLN A 38 3.11 -19.89 -5.62
C GLN A 38 4.39 -19.25 -5.09
N MET A 39 4.29 -18.08 -4.48
CA MET A 39 5.47 -17.46 -3.86
C MET A 39 5.89 -18.21 -2.60
N SER A 40 7.18 -18.24 -2.35
CA SER A 40 7.72 -18.79 -1.12
C SER A 40 7.54 -17.76 0.00
N ILE A 41 6.91 -18.16 1.10
CA ILE A 41 6.72 -17.30 2.27
C ILE A 41 7.44 -17.93 3.44
N THR A 42 8.43 -17.25 4.00
CA THR A 42 9.20 -17.72 5.14
C THR A 42 9.06 -16.77 6.33
N GLY A 43 9.34 -17.27 7.53
CA GLY A 43 9.23 -16.49 8.76
C GLY A 43 7.98 -16.75 9.57
N ALA A 44 7.08 -17.59 9.05
CA ALA A 44 5.83 -17.92 9.74
C ALA A 44 5.36 -19.31 9.34
N GLU A 45 4.58 -19.92 10.20
CA GLU A 45 3.90 -21.17 9.88
C GLU A 45 2.55 -20.86 9.27
N LEU A 46 2.31 -21.36 8.07
CA LEU A 46 1.07 -21.09 7.32
C LEU A 46 0.29 -22.38 7.16
N ILE A 47 -1.04 -22.29 7.20
CA ILE A 47 -1.92 -23.42 6.95
C ILE A 47 -2.84 -23.12 5.75
N PRO A 48 -3.23 -24.13 4.98
CA PRO A 48 -4.16 -23.89 3.88
C PRO A 48 -5.46 -23.29 4.39
N SER A 49 -6.00 -22.32 3.67
CA SER A 49 -7.23 -21.64 4.05
C SER A 49 -7.88 -21.02 2.81
N GLU A 50 -9.18 -20.82 2.88
CA GLU A 50 -9.90 -20.12 1.81
C GLU A 50 -10.08 -18.66 2.19
N LEU A 51 -9.80 -17.76 1.26
CA LEU A 51 -10.09 -16.35 1.45
C LEU A 51 -11.51 -16.06 0.95
N PRO A 52 -12.16 -15.02 1.49
CA PRO A 52 -13.48 -14.65 0.99
C PRO A 52 -13.41 -14.30 -0.49
N ALA A 53 -14.42 -14.67 -1.21
CA ALA A 53 -14.52 -14.35 -2.62
C ALA A 53 -14.81 -12.85 -2.81
N SER A 54 -14.48 -12.35 -3.98
CA SER A 54 -14.66 -10.94 -4.30
C SER A 54 -15.10 -10.77 -5.75
N GLU A 55 -15.93 -9.77 -5.99
CA GLU A 55 -16.30 -9.38 -7.37
C GLU A 55 -15.40 -8.26 -7.90
N GLU A 56 -14.46 -7.78 -7.07
CA GLU A 56 -13.41 -6.88 -7.56
C GLU A 56 -12.48 -7.67 -8.49
N ILE A 57 -12.21 -7.13 -9.65
CA ILE A 57 -11.49 -7.87 -10.69
C ILE A 57 -10.10 -8.33 -10.25
N SER A 58 -9.38 -7.56 -9.51
CA SER A 58 -8.07 -7.95 -8.99
C SER A 58 -8.13 -9.01 -7.89
N UNK A 59 -8.93 -8.88 -7.12
CA UNK A 59 -9.08 -9.71 -6.17
C UNK A 59 -9.43 -11.00 -6.58
N SER A 60 -10.47 -11.04 -7.55
CA SER A 60 -10.94 -12.26 -8.22
C SER A 60 -9.81 -12.98 -8.97
N LEU A 61 -9.04 -12.26 -9.75
CA LEU A 61 -7.92 -12.87 -10.47
C LEU A 61 -6.95 -13.58 -9.50
N LEU A 62 -6.53 -12.88 -8.46
CA LEU A 62 -5.57 -13.45 -7.51
C LEU A 62 -6.15 -14.64 -6.75
N HIS A 63 -7.46 -14.61 -6.48
CA HIS A 63 -8.16 -15.73 -5.84
C HIS A 63 -8.07 -17.01 -6.68
N GLU A 64 -8.21 -16.88 -7.99
CA GLU A 64 -8.15 -18.05 -8.87
C GLU A 64 -6.72 -18.46 -9.23
N MET A 65 -5.75 -17.53 -9.17
CA MET A 65 -4.35 -17.82 -9.51
C MET A 65 -3.59 -18.57 -8.42
N SER A 66 -3.94 -18.38 -7.14
CA SER A 66 -3.13 -18.92 -6.05
C SER A 66 -3.99 -19.57 -4.96
N LYS A 67 -3.43 -20.59 -4.33
CA LYS A 67 -4.09 -21.22 -3.18
C LYS A 67 -3.94 -20.33 -1.96
N GLY A 68 -5.00 -20.23 -1.17
CA GLY A 68 -4.98 -19.42 0.04
C GLY A 68 -4.25 -20.09 1.18
N GLU A 69 -3.56 -19.28 1.96
CA GLU A 69 -2.86 -19.70 3.18
C GLU A 69 -3.20 -18.74 4.31
N GLU A 70 -3.23 -19.23 5.52
CA GLU A 70 -3.60 -18.42 6.69
C GLU A 70 -2.45 -18.30 7.67
N LEU A 71 -2.25 -17.07 8.16
CA LEU A 71 -1.37 -16.72 9.24
C LEU A 71 -2.21 -16.23 10.41
N VAL A 72 -2.07 -16.86 11.57
CA VAL A 72 -2.65 -16.34 12.82
C VAL A 72 -1.51 -15.74 13.63
N ILE A 73 -1.64 -14.48 14.03
CA ILE A 73 -0.61 -13.81 14.82
C ILE A 73 -1.24 -13.25 16.09
N ALA A 74 -0.73 -13.68 17.25
CA ALA A 74 -1.33 -13.34 18.54
C ALA A 74 -0.26 -12.93 19.54
N ASN A 75 -0.28 -11.65 19.94
CA ASN A 75 0.64 -11.11 20.93
C ASN A 75 2.11 -11.41 20.64
N GLU A 76 2.50 -11.23 19.38
CA GLU A 76 3.86 -11.56 18.95
C GLU A 76 4.30 -10.66 17.80
N CYS A 77 5.59 -10.72 17.49
CA CYS A 77 6.22 -10.00 16.38
C CYS A 77 6.74 -11.02 15.38
N MET A 78 6.44 -10.79 14.09
CA MET A 78 6.87 -11.67 13.00
C MET A 78 7.39 -10.84 11.82
N THR A 79 8.27 -11.51 11.04
CA THR A 79 8.70 -10.97 9.74
C THR A 79 8.52 -12.05 8.68
N UNK A 80 7.78 -11.79 7.75
CA UNK A 80 7.57 -12.60 6.75
C UNK A 80 8.30 -12.15 5.61
N ASP A 81 8.99 -12.99 4.97
CA ASP A 81 9.57 -12.72 3.66
C ASP A 81 8.76 -13.43 2.59
N VAL A 82 8.23 -12.66 1.63
CA VAL A 82 7.43 -13.16 0.52
C VAL A 82 8.32 -13.06 -0.72
N LYS A 83 8.78 -14.21 -1.22
CA LYS A 83 9.78 -14.25 -2.28
C LYS A 83 9.16 -14.57 -3.64
N ALA A 84 9.16 -13.57 -4.52
CA ALA A 84 8.73 -13.73 -5.90
C ALA A 84 9.80 -14.45 -6.71
N SER A 85 9.39 -15.30 -7.65
CA SER A 85 10.31 -15.97 -8.56
C SER A 85 9.60 -16.40 -9.84
N GLY A 86 10.33 -16.45 -10.94
CA GLY A 86 9.82 -16.93 -12.21
C GLY A 86 9.12 -15.86 -13.02
N HIS A 87 8.31 -16.29 -13.98
CA HIS A 87 7.67 -15.39 -14.93
C HIS A 87 6.40 -14.76 -14.34
N ILE A 88 5.48 -15.61 -13.87
CA ILE A 88 4.24 -15.15 -13.21
C ILE A 88 4.16 -15.86 -11.86
N THR A 89 4.02 -15.08 -10.79
CA THR A 89 3.99 -15.62 -9.44
C THR A 89 2.89 -14.91 -8.63
N SER A 90 2.25 -15.64 -7.73
CA SER A 90 1.18 -15.05 -6.91
C SER A 90 1.06 -15.75 -5.57
N SER A 91 0.42 -15.07 -4.61
CA SER A 91 0.02 -15.67 -3.33
C SER A 91 -1.22 -14.98 -2.79
N SER A 92 -2.04 -15.74 -2.06
CA SER A 92 -3.21 -15.24 -1.36
C SER A 92 -3.05 -15.58 0.12
N LEU A 93 -3.02 -14.57 0.97
CA LEU A 93 -2.72 -14.71 2.38
C LEU A 93 -3.85 -14.16 3.23
N LYS A 94 -4.38 -15.01 4.12
CA LYS A 94 -5.36 -14.59 5.12
C LYS A 94 -4.61 -14.33 6.43
N ILE A 95 -4.79 -13.15 7.01
CA ILE A 95 -4.12 -12.78 8.26
C ILE A 95 -5.18 -12.55 9.34
N VAL A 96 -5.06 -13.25 10.47
CA VAL A 96 -5.94 -13.03 11.62
C VAL A 96 -5.08 -12.61 12.79
N ALA A 97 -5.27 -11.35 13.24
CA ALA A 97 -4.48 -10.78 14.34
C ALA A 97 -5.29 -10.66 15.61
N LYS A 98 -4.70 -11.08 16.73
CA LYS A 98 -5.29 -11.04 18.07
C LYS A 98 -4.34 -10.34 19.03
N GLY A 99 -4.90 -9.57 19.98
CA GLY A 99 -4.06 -8.90 20.98
C GLY A 99 -3.13 -7.89 20.34
N HIS A 100 -1.92 -7.74 20.87
CA HIS A 100 -0.93 -6.80 20.35
C HIS A 100 0.04 -7.53 19.45
N ALA A 101 -0.09 -7.36 18.15
CA ALA A 101 0.69 -8.07 17.15
C ALA A 101 1.44 -7.13 16.23
N GLN A 102 2.58 -7.57 15.74
CA GLN A 102 3.42 -6.79 14.83
C GLN A 102 3.90 -7.70 13.70
N LEU A 103 3.66 -7.28 12.48
CA LEU A 103 4.01 -8.06 11.30
C LEU A 103 4.74 -7.19 10.29
N MET A 104 5.98 -7.60 9.97
CA MET A 104 6.73 -6.99 8.88
C MET A 104 6.64 -7.93 7.68
N ILE A 105 6.26 -7.41 6.52
CA ILE A 105 6.20 -8.17 5.28
C ILE A 105 7.21 -7.57 4.31
N ARG A 106 8.15 -8.38 3.87
CA ARG A 106 9.12 -7.96 2.86
C ARG A 106 8.85 -8.72 1.57
N LEU A 107 8.47 -8.01 0.53
CA LEU A 107 8.29 -8.61 -0.78
C LEU A 107 9.62 -8.49 -1.53
N VAL A 108 10.25 -9.63 -1.76
CA VAL A 108 11.61 -9.71 -2.31
C VAL A 108 11.66 -10.65 -3.50
N GLY A 109 12.79 -10.70 -4.17
CA GLY A 109 13.04 -11.63 -5.26
C GLY A 109 12.80 -11.02 -6.63
N GLU A 110 12.76 -11.87 -7.63
CA GLU A 110 12.60 -11.48 -9.03
C GLU A 110 11.45 -12.22 -9.67
N ALA A 111 10.59 -11.50 -10.34
CA ALA A 111 9.51 -12.08 -11.13
C ALA A 111 9.15 -11.11 -12.24
N GLY A 112 8.65 -11.62 -13.35
CA GLY A 112 8.11 -10.76 -14.39
C GLY A 112 6.85 -10.07 -13.91
N TRP A 113 6.00 -10.86 -13.24
CA TRP A 113 4.72 -10.36 -12.71
C TRP A 113 4.46 -10.93 -11.29
N UNK A 114 4.10 -10.20 -10.18
CA UNK A 114 3.95 -10.46 -8.95
C UNK A 114 2.68 -10.10 -8.61
N GLY A 115 1.79 -10.97 -8.10
CA GLY A 115 0.48 -10.68 -7.53
C GLY A 115 0.37 -11.12 -6.08
N LEU A 116 -0.09 -10.23 -5.22
CA LEU A 116 -0.26 -10.56 -3.81
C LEU A 116 -1.63 -10.08 -3.33
N ARG A 117 -2.44 -11.03 -2.84
CA ARG A 117 -3.71 -10.74 -2.20
C ARG A 117 -3.59 -10.99 -0.71
N ILE A 118 -4.08 -10.03 0.09
CA ILE A 118 -4.18 -10.18 1.54
C ILE A 118 -5.63 -9.91 1.96
N HIS A 119 -6.19 -10.84 2.72
CA HIS A 119 -7.42 -10.60 3.46
C HIS A 119 -7.08 -10.67 4.95
N GLY A 120 -7.28 -9.56 5.65
CA GLY A 120 -6.90 -9.46 7.05
C GLY A 120 -8.04 -9.13 7.98
N GLU A 121 -7.94 -9.60 9.22
CA GLU A 121 -8.86 -9.24 10.29
C GLU A 121 -8.05 -8.91 11.53
N VAL A 122 -8.41 -7.80 12.19
CA VAL A 122 -7.89 -7.49 13.52
C VAL A 122 -9.06 -7.69 14.49
N LEU A 123 -8.95 -8.69 15.33
CA LEU A 123 -10.05 -9.10 16.20
C LEU A 123 -10.29 -8.10 17.33
N SER A 124 -11.47 -8.16 17.95
CA SER A 124 -11.92 -7.18 18.94
C SER A 124 -10.87 -6.88 19.99
N GLY A 125 -10.61 -5.61 20.26
CA GLY A 125 -9.64 -5.16 21.25
C GLY A 125 -8.19 -5.32 20.83
N GLY A 126 -7.92 -5.86 19.64
CA GLY A 126 -6.57 -6.09 19.17
C GLY A 126 -5.93 -4.87 18.53
N CYS A 127 -4.59 -4.94 18.38
CA CYS A 127 -3.82 -3.90 17.70
C CYS A 127 -2.78 -4.60 16.83
N LEU A 128 -2.84 -4.34 15.54
CA LEU A 128 -1.87 -4.91 14.60
C LEU A 128 -1.04 -3.81 13.92
N UNK A 129 0.16 -3.78 13.79
CA UNK A 129 1.01 -3.03 13.19
C UNK A 129 1.49 -3.75 12.10
N VAL A 130 1.22 -3.43 10.96
CA VAL A 130 1.81 -4.08 9.79
C VAL A 130 2.68 -3.11 8.99
N GLY A 131 3.90 -3.53 8.74
CA GLY A 131 4.85 -2.83 7.87
C GLY A 131 5.08 -3.65 6.62
N PHE A 132 4.98 -3.02 5.45
CA PHE A 132 5.13 -3.68 4.15
C PHE A 132 6.23 -2.98 3.35
N VAL A 133 7.21 -3.76 2.90
CA VAL A 133 8.31 -3.23 2.08
C VAL A 133 8.35 -3.96 0.75
N ASN A 134 8.26 -3.20 -0.34
CA ASN A 134 8.38 -3.74 -1.68
C ASN A 134 9.81 -3.56 -2.21
N GLN A 135 10.54 -4.67 -2.31
CA GLN A 135 11.92 -4.70 -2.80
C GLN A 135 12.05 -5.52 -4.09
N LEU A 136 10.98 -5.57 -4.90
CA LEU A 136 11.03 -6.23 -6.20
C LEU A 136 11.99 -5.51 -7.15
N THR A 137 12.51 -6.24 -8.13
CA THR A 137 13.41 -5.66 -9.12
C THR A 137 12.66 -4.63 -10.00
N SER A 138 13.43 -3.81 -10.68
CA SER A 138 12.89 -2.72 -11.51
C SER A 138 12.02 -3.20 -12.67
N ASP A 139 12.20 -4.44 -13.13
CA ASP A 139 11.45 -4.95 -14.27
C ASP A 139 10.10 -5.58 -13.90
N SER A 140 9.83 -5.77 -12.63
CA SER A 140 8.63 -6.47 -12.19
C SER A 140 7.38 -5.62 -12.34
N VAL A 141 6.27 -6.28 -12.70
CA VAL A 141 4.92 -5.71 -12.60
C VAL A 141 4.29 -6.28 -11.34
N PHE A 142 3.77 -5.42 -10.47
CA PHE A 142 3.22 -5.86 -9.18
C PHE A 142 1.76 -5.42 -9.02
N LEU A 143 0.89 -6.41 -8.82
CA LEU A 143 -0.51 -6.19 -8.45
C LEU A 143 -0.70 -6.57 -6.99
N ARG A 144 -1.07 -5.58 -6.17
CA ARG A 144 -1.32 -5.76 -4.74
C ARG A 144 -2.78 -5.46 -4.44
N SER A 145 -3.48 -6.38 -3.79
CA SER A 145 -4.88 -6.19 -3.45
C SER A 145 -5.11 -6.64 -2.01
N GLU A 146 -5.52 -5.71 -1.14
CA GLU A 146 -5.75 -6.00 0.29
C GLU A 146 -7.12 -5.53 0.73
N ASP A 147 -7.75 -6.32 1.63
CA ASP A 147 -8.92 -5.87 2.33
C ASP A 147 -8.81 -6.27 3.81
N TRP A 148 -9.20 -5.37 4.66
CA TRP A 148 -9.02 -5.53 6.12
C TRP A 148 -10.29 -5.18 6.88
N UNK A 149 -10.77 -5.92 7.82
CA UNK A 149 -11.73 -5.74 8.57
C UNK A 149 -11.25 -5.52 9.88
N ILE A 150 -11.68 -4.46 10.50
CA ILE A 150 -11.25 -4.07 11.87
C ILE A 150 -12.44 -4.15 12.81
N HIS A 151 -12.32 -4.99 13.81
CA HIS A 151 -13.43 -5.31 14.71
C HIS A 151 -13.51 -4.30 15.87
N ARG A 152 -14.43 -4.53 16.81
CA ARG A 152 -14.75 -3.60 17.90
C ARG A 152 -13.51 -3.25 18.73
N ASP A 153 -13.29 -1.94 18.90
CA ASP A 153 -12.20 -1.38 19.71
C ASP A 153 -10.82 -1.89 19.29
N ALA A 154 -10.69 -2.35 18.03
CA ALA A 154 -9.42 -2.78 17.48
C ALA A 154 -8.77 -1.66 16.68
N ARG A 155 -7.47 -1.78 16.46
CA ARG A 155 -6.70 -0.78 15.72
C ARG A 155 -5.75 -1.47 14.75
N ILE A 156 -5.68 -0.95 13.52
CA ILE A 156 -4.62 -1.32 12.60
C ILE A 156 -3.74 -0.11 12.31
N GLU A 157 -2.43 -0.31 12.32
CA GLU A 157 -1.46 0.62 11.78
C GLU A 157 -0.86 -0.06 10.55
N HIS A 158 -1.08 0.54 9.40
CA HIS A 158 -0.74 -0.05 8.11
C HIS A 158 0.25 0.87 7.40
N ALA A 159 1.50 0.44 7.32
CA ALA A 159 2.59 1.26 6.82
C ALA A 159 3.27 0.59 5.64
N THR A 160 3.39 1.30 4.53
CA THR A 160 4.00 0.79 3.30
C THR A 160 5.18 1.63 2.87
N LEU A 161 6.28 0.97 2.52
CA LEU A 161 7.39 1.58 1.81
C LEU A 161 7.47 0.90 0.45
N SER A 162 7.33 1.66 -0.62
CA SER A 162 7.32 1.12 -1.98
C SER A 162 8.32 1.86 -2.86
N GLY A 163 9.35 1.15 -3.31
CA GLY A 163 10.34 1.67 -4.26
C GLY A 163 10.70 0.67 -5.34
N GLY A 164 10.22 -0.56 -5.23
CA GLY A 164 10.51 -1.63 -6.18
C GLY A 164 9.43 -1.80 -7.24
N GLY A 165 9.77 -2.56 -8.28
CA GLY A 165 8.88 -2.85 -9.40
C GLY A 165 8.83 -1.73 -10.42
N LEU A 166 8.64 -2.09 -11.69
CA LEU A 166 8.51 -1.09 -12.76
C LEU A 166 7.10 -0.51 -12.81
N THR A 167 6.08 -1.36 -12.63
CA THR A 167 4.67 -0.92 -12.57
C THR A 167 3.98 -1.52 -11.34
N UNK A 168 3.43 -0.82 -10.46
CA UNK A 168 2.84 -1.15 -9.37
C UNK A 168 1.53 -0.69 -9.45
N LYS A 169 0.49 -1.55 -9.23
CA LYS A 169 -0.90 -1.19 -8.94
C LYS A 169 -1.29 -1.74 -7.59
N SER A 170 -1.62 -0.88 -6.67
CA SER A 170 -1.94 -1.25 -5.28
C SER A 170 -3.34 -0.76 -4.91
N ASP A 171 -4.16 -1.66 -4.36
CA ASP A 171 -5.50 -1.37 -3.88
C ASP A 171 -5.59 -1.90 -2.45
N VAL A 172 -5.61 -0.98 -1.48
CA VAL A 172 -5.66 -1.33 -0.05
C VAL A 172 -6.95 -0.77 0.53
N ARG A 173 -7.80 -1.65 1.05
CA ARG A 173 -9.10 -1.27 1.60
C ARG A 173 -9.19 -1.66 3.07
N ILE A 174 -9.61 -0.68 3.91
CA ILE A 174 -9.76 -0.90 5.35
C ILE A 174 -11.19 -0.56 5.74
N ASN A 175 -11.89 -1.55 6.31
CA ASN A 175 -13.24 -1.41 6.79
C ASN A 175 -13.24 -1.32 8.32
N LEU A 176 -13.59 -0.15 8.87
CA LEU A 176 -13.72 0.06 10.31
C LEU A 176 -15.13 -0.39 10.68
N ALA A 177 -15.28 -1.69 10.77
CA ALA A 177 -16.59 -2.40 10.82
C ALA A 177 -17.32 -2.32 12.15
N UNK A 178 -16.61 -2.19 13.20
CA UNK A 178 -17.17 -2.20 14.43
C UNK A 178 -16.91 -0.94 15.08
N LYS A 179 -17.75 -0.71 16.18
CA LYS A 179 -17.69 0.49 17.01
C LYS A 179 -16.31 0.62 17.67
N GLY A 180 -15.78 1.82 17.65
CA GLY A 180 -14.50 2.11 18.30
C GLY A 180 -13.27 1.61 17.54
N SER A 181 -13.44 1.07 16.34
CA SER A 181 -12.30 0.65 15.54
C SER A 181 -11.58 1.84 14.92
N GLU A 182 -10.29 1.70 14.69
CA GLU A 182 -9.51 2.80 14.14
C GLU A 182 -8.35 2.31 13.28
N CYS A 183 -7.87 3.18 12.40
CA CYS A 183 -6.70 2.87 11.61
C CYS A 183 -5.81 4.10 11.42
N ALA A 184 -4.52 3.82 11.28
CA ALA A 184 -3.54 4.81 10.82
C ALA A 184 -2.81 4.20 9.64
N VAL A 185 -2.88 4.86 8.49
CA VAL A 185 -2.25 4.39 7.27
C VAL A 185 -1.15 5.37 6.87
N GLY A 186 0.05 4.85 6.63
CA GLY A 186 1.16 5.64 6.13
C GLY A 186 1.74 4.98 4.89
N ALA A 187 1.98 5.75 3.84
CA ALA A 187 2.58 5.22 2.62
C ALA A 187 3.70 6.15 2.15
N ALA A 188 4.90 5.59 2.01
CA ALA A 188 6.05 6.29 1.46
C ALA A 188 6.40 5.63 0.13
N ILE A 189 6.34 6.39 -0.95
CA ILE A 189 6.51 5.89 -2.31
C ILE A 189 7.68 6.64 -2.96
N TYR A 190 8.68 5.90 -3.39
CA TYR A 190 9.82 6.48 -4.09
C TYR A 190 9.84 6.00 -5.53
N GLY A 191 9.72 6.94 -6.47
CA GLY A 191 9.78 6.64 -7.89
C GLY A 191 11.11 7.06 -8.48
N SER A 192 11.71 6.19 -9.27
CA SER A 192 12.93 6.48 -10.00
C SER A 192 12.81 5.95 -11.42
N GLU A 193 13.66 6.41 -12.32
CA GLU A 193 13.72 6.00 -13.71
C GLU A 193 12.35 6.15 -14.40
N LYS A 194 11.73 5.07 -14.87
CA LYS A 194 10.43 5.11 -15.55
C LYS A 194 9.33 4.42 -14.75
N ARG A 195 9.50 4.27 -13.44
CA ARG A 195 8.54 3.56 -12.59
C ARG A 195 7.19 4.25 -12.55
N HIS A 196 6.16 3.42 -12.52
CA HIS A 196 4.77 3.85 -12.47
C HIS A 196 4.10 3.24 -11.23
N UNK A 197 3.77 3.88 -10.18
CA UNK A 197 3.28 3.54 -9.00
C UNK A 197 1.99 4.12 -8.88
N ASP A 198 0.93 3.28 -8.78
CA ASP A 198 -0.48 3.69 -8.65
C ASP A 198 -1.09 3.10 -7.36
N UNK A 199 -1.19 3.71 -6.39
CA UNK A 199 -1.53 3.42 -5.19
C UNK A 199 -2.83 3.91 -4.96
N HIS A 200 -3.89 3.09 -4.57
CA HIS A 200 -5.28 3.41 -4.19
C HIS A 200 -5.56 2.95 -2.76
N PHE A 201 -6.18 3.83 -1.99
CA PHE A 201 -6.57 3.51 -0.61
C PHE A 201 -8.06 3.79 -0.46
N GLU A 202 -8.81 2.82 0.13
CA GLU A 202 -10.19 3.06 0.54
C GLU A 202 -10.30 2.82 2.04
N ILE A 203 -10.86 3.78 2.77
CA ILE A 203 -11.14 3.65 4.20
C ILE A 203 -12.62 3.90 4.39
N HIS A 204 -13.27 2.90 4.98
CA HIS A 204 -14.73 2.91 5.16
C HIS A 204 -15.10 2.86 6.64
N UNK A 205 -15.48 3.77 7.25
CA UNK A 205 -15.90 3.99 8.41
C UNK A 205 -17.20 3.58 8.41
N ALA A 206 -17.70 2.41 9.00
CA ALA A 206 -19.01 1.74 8.97
C ALA A 206 -19.71 1.68 10.31
N SER A 207 -19.16 2.24 11.31
CA SER A 207 -19.74 2.19 12.66
C SER A 207 -19.37 3.43 13.48
N UNK A 208 -19.86 3.65 14.44
CA UNK A 208 -19.73 4.69 15.24
C UNK A 208 -18.43 4.77 15.88
N ASN A 209 -18.14 5.97 16.25
CA ASN A 209 -16.94 6.27 17.03
C ASN A 209 -15.71 5.58 16.40
N THR A 210 -15.55 5.74 15.08
CA THR A 210 -14.40 5.22 14.34
C THR A 210 -13.47 6.37 13.93
N ASN A 211 -12.17 6.10 13.89
CA ASN A 211 -11.17 7.12 13.58
C ASN A 211 -10.17 6.61 12.55
N SER A 212 -9.81 7.47 11.60
CA SER A 212 -8.83 7.10 10.59
C SER A 212 -7.91 8.26 10.25
N THR A 213 -6.64 7.94 9.99
CA THR A 213 -5.70 8.85 9.36
C THR A 213 -5.04 8.13 8.19
N LEU A 214 -4.86 8.86 7.10
CA LEU A 214 -4.09 8.39 5.95
C LEU A 214 -3.11 9.48 5.56
N VAL A 215 -1.83 9.13 5.51
CA VAL A 215 -0.77 10.02 5.04
C VAL A 215 0.00 9.31 3.94
N SER A 216 -0.04 9.85 2.72
CA SER A 216 0.68 9.29 1.58
C SER A 216 1.66 10.32 1.03
N HIS A 217 2.94 10.00 1.05
CA HIS A 217 3.99 10.83 0.49
C HIS A 217 4.66 10.10 -0.66
N ALA A 218 4.76 10.76 -1.81
CA ALA A 218 5.47 10.23 -2.96
C ALA A 218 6.58 11.19 -3.38
N ALA A 219 7.79 10.66 -3.53
CA ALA A 219 8.92 11.42 -4.08
C ALA A 219 9.27 10.80 -5.42
N CYS A 220 9.24 11.60 -6.48
CA CYS A 220 9.39 11.11 -7.85
C CYS A 220 10.60 11.72 -8.54
N ASP A 221 11.52 10.86 -8.97
CA ASP A 221 12.73 11.25 -9.69
C ASP A 221 12.72 10.66 -11.10
N GLY A 222 13.68 11.07 -11.93
CA GLY A 222 13.79 10.60 -13.30
C GLY A 222 12.54 10.93 -14.11
N ALA A 223 12.01 9.95 -14.81
CA ALA A 223 10.76 10.07 -15.57
C ALA A 223 9.65 9.21 -14.92
N SER A 224 9.71 9.05 -13.61
CA SER A 224 8.73 8.25 -12.88
C SER A 224 7.40 8.98 -12.72
N ARG A 225 6.37 8.21 -12.45
CA ARG A 225 5.02 8.74 -12.25
C ARG A 225 4.38 8.06 -11.03
N SER A 226 3.81 8.87 -10.14
CA SER A 226 3.05 8.36 -9.00
C SER A 226 1.62 8.86 -9.04
N ILE A 227 0.67 7.97 -8.82
CA ILE A 227 -0.74 8.31 -8.69
C ILE A 227 -1.18 7.85 -7.30
N GLY A 228 -1.74 8.80 -6.51
CA GLY A 228 -2.32 8.50 -5.22
C GLY A 228 -3.80 8.81 -5.24
N THR A 229 -4.65 7.81 -4.99
CA THR A 229 -6.09 8.02 -4.94
C THR A 229 -6.63 7.52 -3.60
N GLY A 230 -7.67 8.16 -3.16
CA GLY A 230 -8.28 7.76 -1.88
C GLY A 230 -9.78 7.92 -1.88
N UNK A 231 -10.53 7.06 -1.25
CA UNK A 231 -11.77 7.09 -1.08
C UNK A 231 -11.99 6.95 0.31
N LEU A 232 -12.48 7.88 0.92
CA LEU A 232 -12.86 7.91 2.36
C LEU A 232 -14.37 8.03 2.46
N THR A 233 -15.01 7.01 3.01
CA THR A 233 -16.47 6.96 3.14
C THR A 233 -16.87 6.86 4.62
N ILE A 234 -17.82 7.73 5.05
CA ILE A 234 -18.37 7.68 6.40
C ILE A 234 -19.87 7.45 6.28
N ASP A 235 -20.32 6.29 6.74
CA ASP A 235 -21.73 5.89 6.64
C ASP A 235 -22.66 6.72 7.53
N GLU A 236 -23.96 6.66 7.23
CA GLU A 236 -24.99 7.50 7.84
C GLU A 236 -25.04 7.40 9.37
N GLN A 237 -24.79 6.22 9.92
CA GLN A 237 -24.87 6.01 11.37
C GLN A 237 -23.54 6.14 12.10
N CYS A 238 -22.50 6.66 11.45
CA CYS A 238 -21.15 6.72 12.03
C CYS A 238 -20.93 8.01 12.84
N HIS A 239 -21.74 8.20 13.87
CA HIS A 239 -21.62 9.37 14.73
C HIS A 239 -20.29 9.38 15.48
N GLN A 240 -19.78 10.58 15.76
CA GLN A 240 -18.55 10.80 16.53
C GLN A 240 -17.31 10.14 15.89
N SER A 241 -17.29 10.13 14.56
CA SER A 241 -16.13 9.64 13.83
C SER A 241 -15.26 10.79 13.37
N ASP A 242 -13.95 10.52 13.24
CA ASP A 242 -12.96 11.49 12.79
C ASP A 242 -12.10 10.83 11.72
N ALA A 243 -11.98 11.47 10.57
CA ALA A 243 -11.27 10.89 9.44
C ALA A 243 -10.52 11.96 8.67
N ASN A 244 -9.28 11.68 8.33
CA ASN A 244 -8.44 12.63 7.61
C ASN A 244 -7.52 11.90 6.63
N GLN A 245 -7.36 12.47 5.43
CA GLN A 245 -6.41 11.94 4.45
C GLN A 245 -5.58 13.06 3.84
N VAL A 246 -4.28 12.84 3.73
CA VAL A 246 -3.32 13.81 3.19
C VAL A 246 -2.43 13.12 2.17
N PHE A 247 -2.35 13.73 0.99
CA PHE A 247 -1.45 13.28 -0.08
C PHE A 247 -0.45 14.40 -0.37
N ARG A 248 0.84 14.09 -0.34
CA ARG A 248 1.88 15.04 -0.67
C ARG A 248 2.88 14.44 -1.64
N ASN A 249 3.30 15.22 -2.61
CA ASN A 249 4.24 14.77 -3.64
C ASN A 249 5.42 15.72 -3.72
N LEU A 250 6.62 15.15 -3.84
CA LEU A 250 7.85 15.91 -4.06
C LEU A 250 8.40 15.50 -5.42
N LEU A 251 8.53 16.48 -6.32
CA LEU A 251 9.06 16.23 -7.65
C LEU A 251 10.55 16.55 -7.66
N LEU A 252 11.36 15.55 -7.94
CA LEU A 252 12.83 15.65 -7.88
C LEU A 252 13.47 15.94 -9.24
N SER A 253 12.70 15.86 -10.32
CA SER A 253 13.19 16.11 -11.67
C SER A 253 12.10 16.72 -12.55
N GLU A 254 12.49 17.25 -13.69
CA GLU A 254 11.55 17.91 -14.62
C GLU A 254 10.60 16.93 -15.29
N LYS A 255 11.03 15.69 -15.51
CA LYS A 255 10.21 14.68 -16.19
C LYS A 255 9.32 13.92 -15.24
N ALA A 256 9.51 14.06 -13.93
CA ALA A 256 8.69 13.35 -12.94
C ALA A 256 7.27 13.89 -12.90
N ARG A 257 6.32 13.02 -12.65
CA ARG A 257 4.90 13.37 -12.55
C ARG A 257 4.30 12.76 -11.28
N ALA A 258 3.40 13.52 -10.67
CA ALA A 258 2.66 13.01 -9.51
C ALA A 258 1.25 13.57 -9.52
N GLU A 259 0.27 12.71 -9.24
CA GLU A 259 -1.13 13.07 -9.19
C GLU A 259 -1.73 12.55 -7.90
N SER A 260 -2.55 13.37 -7.25
CA SER A 260 -3.25 12.97 -6.02
C SER A 260 -4.72 13.31 -6.17
N ILE A 261 -5.58 12.33 -5.94
CA ILE A 261 -7.02 12.49 -6.11
C ILE A 261 -7.73 11.95 -4.87
N PRO A 262 -7.80 12.76 -3.81
CA PRO A 262 -8.57 12.35 -2.63
C PRO A 262 -10.06 12.58 -2.86
N GLU A 263 -10.86 11.59 -2.47
CA GLU A 263 -12.32 11.69 -2.54
C GLU A 263 -12.91 11.42 -1.17
N LEU A 264 -14.01 12.10 -0.87
CA LEU A 264 -14.65 12.06 0.45
C LEU A 264 -16.14 11.98 0.28
N GLU A 265 -16.78 10.94 0.87
CA GLU A 265 -18.22 10.81 0.90
C GLU A 265 -18.65 10.70 2.36
N VAL A 266 -19.31 11.73 2.87
CA VAL A 266 -19.71 11.80 4.28
C VAL A 266 -21.23 11.83 4.35
N LEU A 267 -21.81 10.80 4.96
CA LEU A 267 -23.25 10.65 5.08
C LEU A 267 -23.77 10.91 6.50
N ALA A 268 -22.88 11.12 7.47
CA ALA A 268 -23.22 11.38 8.86
C ALA A 268 -23.05 12.88 9.20
N ASP A 269 -23.76 13.36 10.22
CA ASP A 269 -23.78 14.79 10.57
C ASP A 269 -22.71 15.20 11.58
N ASP A 270 -22.52 14.46 12.66
CA ASP A 270 -21.64 14.87 13.77
C ASP A 270 -20.27 14.19 13.66
N VAL A 271 -19.59 14.46 12.56
CA VAL A 271 -18.27 13.88 12.28
C VAL A 271 -17.28 14.97 11.88
N LYS A 272 -16.01 14.67 12.01
CA LYS A 272 -14.92 15.49 11.47
C LYS A 272 -14.32 14.74 10.30
N ALA A 273 -14.26 15.39 9.16
CA ALA A 273 -13.70 14.75 7.96
C ALA A 273 -12.97 15.79 7.13
N GLY A 274 -11.82 15.39 6.60
CA GLY A 274 -11.05 16.30 5.77
C GLY A 274 -10.07 15.59 4.87
N HIS A 275 -9.63 16.31 3.84
CA HIS A 275 -8.58 15.81 2.99
C HIS A 275 -7.72 16.96 2.47
N GLY A 276 -6.52 16.63 2.04
CA GLY A 276 -5.62 17.61 1.43
C GLY A 276 -4.70 16.93 0.44
N ALA A 277 -4.27 17.70 -0.56
CA ALA A 277 -3.32 17.23 -1.55
C ALA A 277 -2.43 18.39 -1.99
N ALA A 278 -1.13 18.14 -2.11
CA ALA A 278 -0.19 19.14 -2.55
C ALA A 278 0.99 18.50 -3.26
N SER A 279 1.47 19.17 -4.30
CA SER A 279 2.67 18.73 -5.02
C SER A 279 3.60 19.91 -5.18
N ALA A 280 4.90 19.69 -5.02
CA ALA A 280 5.90 20.74 -5.15
C ALA A 280 7.20 20.15 -5.72
N PRO A 281 7.93 20.95 -6.52
CA PRO A 281 9.28 20.54 -6.90
C PRO A 281 10.23 20.74 -5.73
N VAL A 282 11.33 20.02 -5.77
CA VAL A 282 12.40 20.25 -4.81
C VAL A 282 13.03 21.63 -5.04
N UNK A 283 13.32 22.26 -4.06
CA UNK A 283 13.80 23.40 -4.13
C UNK A 283 15.15 23.37 -4.49
N PRO A 284 15.63 24.05 -5.53
CA PRO A 284 17.06 24.04 -5.86
C PRO A 284 17.97 24.67 -4.81
N SER A 285 17.49 25.63 -4.06
CA SER A 285 18.27 26.25 -2.99
C SER A 285 18.61 25.25 -1.87
N GLN A 286 17.73 24.30 -1.61
CA GLN A 286 18.01 23.26 -0.64
C GLN A 286 19.09 22.31 -1.14
N ILE A 287 19.05 21.95 -2.38
CA ILE A 287 20.08 21.14 -3.01
C ILE A 287 21.43 21.87 -2.99
N UNK A 288 21.40 22.90 -3.28
CA UNK A 288 22.45 23.70 -3.31
C UNK A 288 23.07 23.80 -2.05
N TYR A 289 22.33 24.08 -0.98
CA TYR A 289 22.87 24.17 0.38
C TYR A 289 23.56 22.88 0.79
N LEU A 290 22.93 21.75 0.57
CA LEU A 290 23.52 20.45 0.91
C LEU A 290 24.82 20.19 0.14
N MET A 291 24.88 20.61 -1.12
CA MET A 291 26.10 20.48 -1.91
C MET A 291 27.23 21.35 -1.34
N SER A 292 26.89 22.54 -0.84
CA SER A 292 27.90 23.40 -0.21
C SER A 292 28.43 22.80 1.11
N ARG A 293 27.71 21.82 1.64
CA ARG A 293 28.13 21.10 2.85
C ARG A 293 28.86 19.80 2.53
N GLY A 294 29.18 19.59 1.26
CA GLY A 294 30.03 18.48 0.84
C GLY A 294 29.34 17.30 0.18
N MET A 295 28.02 17.39 -0.06
CA MET A 295 27.29 16.33 -0.75
C MET A 295 27.35 16.52 -2.27
N ASN A 296 27.32 15.43 -3.02
CA ASN A 296 27.07 15.53 -4.46
C ASN A 296 25.53 15.60 -4.73
N UNK A 297 25.07 15.74 -5.78
CA UNK A 297 23.80 15.95 -6.11
C UNK A 297 22.93 14.95 -5.74
N GLU A 298 23.37 13.73 -6.20
CA GLU A 298 22.57 12.56 -5.92
C GLU A 298 22.36 12.35 -4.43
N GLU A 299 23.42 12.54 -3.66
CA GLU A 299 23.33 12.45 -2.19
C GLU A 299 22.38 13.50 -1.63
N ALA A 300 22.44 14.73 -2.13
CA ALA A 300 21.58 15.81 -1.65
C ALA A 300 20.10 15.52 -1.98
N VAL A 301 19.82 15.06 -3.17
CA VAL A 301 18.46 14.68 -3.61
C VAL A 301 17.95 13.50 -2.76
N ALA A 302 18.78 12.50 -2.53
CA ALA A 302 18.40 11.35 -1.70
C ALA A 302 18.04 11.79 -0.27
N LEU A 303 18.79 12.69 0.30
CA LEU A 303 18.52 13.20 1.64
C LEU A 303 17.19 13.96 1.73
N UNK A 304 16.94 14.60 0.77
CA UNK A 304 15.83 15.30 0.66
C UNK A 304 14.74 14.48 0.57
N ALA A 305 14.72 13.52 -0.25
CA ALA A 305 13.69 12.53 -0.42
C ALA A 305 13.44 11.72 0.86
N GLU A 306 14.48 11.27 1.50
CA GLU A 306 14.36 10.50 2.74
C GLU A 306 13.60 11.28 3.82
N GLY A 307 13.99 12.52 4.04
CA GLY A 307 13.32 13.36 5.03
C GLY A 307 11.86 13.61 4.73
N PHE A 308 11.54 13.81 3.46
CA PHE A 308 10.17 13.99 3.00
C PHE A 308 9.34 12.73 3.16
N LEU A 309 9.89 11.59 2.78
CA LEU A 309 9.16 10.34 2.78
C LEU A 309 8.87 9.83 4.19
N ILE A 310 9.79 9.97 5.12
CA ILE A 310 9.62 9.47 6.47
C ILE A 310 8.47 10.15 7.24
N UNK A 311 8.13 11.12 6.80
CA UNK A 311 7.19 11.80 7.25
C UNK A 311 5.99 11.25 7.02
N ALA A 312 5.73 10.39 6.13
CA ALA A 312 4.51 9.63 5.88
C ALA A 312 4.09 8.75 7.05
N PHE A 313 5.01 8.40 7.87
CA PHE A 313 4.76 7.52 9.01
C PHE A 313 4.51 8.25 10.33
N ARG A 314 4.24 9.55 10.30
CA ARG A 314 4.08 10.36 11.51
C ARG A 314 2.90 9.96 12.38
N GLU A 315 1.87 9.31 11.79
CA GLU A 315 0.70 8.85 12.53
C GLU A 315 0.82 7.40 13.00
N ILE A 316 1.90 6.73 12.65
CA ILE A 316 2.17 5.36 13.08
C ILE A 316 2.80 5.42 14.47
N ARG A 317 2.12 4.86 15.46
CA ARG A 317 2.58 4.89 16.85
C ARG A 317 3.67 3.86 17.15
N ASN A 318 3.68 2.76 16.40
CA ASN A 318 4.64 1.67 16.60
C ASN A 318 6.02 2.09 16.12
N LYS A 319 6.89 2.44 17.05
CA LYS A 319 8.22 2.97 16.74
C LYS A 319 9.16 1.93 16.13
N GLU A 320 8.97 0.65 16.43
CA GLU A 320 9.80 -0.41 15.86
C GLU A 320 9.50 -0.60 14.38
N VAL A 321 8.22 -0.54 14.00
CA VAL A 321 7.82 -0.61 12.59
C VAL A 321 8.37 0.60 11.83
N VAL A 322 8.26 1.80 12.40
CA VAL A 322 8.78 3.02 11.76
C VAL A 322 10.30 2.94 11.60
N ALA A 323 11.01 2.46 12.62
CA ALA A 323 12.47 2.31 12.54
C ALA A 323 12.86 1.30 11.46
N PHE A 324 12.14 0.19 11.37
CA PHE A 324 12.38 -0.82 10.33
C PHE A 324 12.19 -0.20 8.93
N LEU A 325 11.11 0.54 8.73
CA LEU A 325 10.84 1.16 7.42
C LEU A 325 11.87 2.25 7.09
N ARG A 326 12.30 3.02 8.09
CA ARG A 326 13.34 4.03 7.89
C ARG A 326 14.65 3.38 7.44
N ASP A 327 15.05 2.29 8.08
CA ASP A 327 16.28 1.58 7.72
C ASP A 327 16.19 1.04 6.30
N GLU A 328 15.05 0.46 5.92
CA GLU A 328 14.83 -0.05 4.57
C GLU A 328 14.85 1.07 3.53
N LEU A 329 14.28 2.23 3.85
CA LEU A 329 14.30 3.40 2.97
C LEU A 329 15.72 3.90 2.77
N THR A 330 16.49 4.01 3.86
CA THR A 330 17.88 4.45 3.79
C THR A 330 18.69 3.51 2.88
N LEU A 331 18.53 2.20 3.04
CA LEU A 331 19.21 1.23 2.20
C LEU A 331 18.81 1.37 0.73
N HIS A 332 17.52 1.55 0.46
CA HIS A 332 17.04 1.70 -0.91
C HIS A 332 17.65 2.93 -1.60
N LEU A 333 17.66 4.06 -0.89
CA LEU A 333 18.20 5.31 -1.44
C LEU A 333 19.72 5.23 -1.62
N GLN A 334 20.44 4.55 -0.73
CA GLN A 334 21.90 4.34 -0.88
C GLN A 334 22.22 3.52 -2.12
N CYS A 335 21.42 2.51 -2.42
CA CYS A 335 21.63 1.69 -3.61
C CYS A 335 21.45 2.48 -4.92
N LEU A 336 20.71 3.58 -4.89
CA LEU A 336 20.51 4.42 -6.06
C LEU A 336 21.68 5.41 -6.29
N VAL A 337 22.44 5.69 -5.24
CA VAL A 337 23.55 6.66 -5.30
C VAL A 337 24.86 5.99 -5.73
N ILE A 338 24.98 4.64 -5.65
CA ILE A 338 26.14 3.89 -6.09
C ILE A 338 25.96 3.50 -7.56
#